data_29d0875763e91992139df712e30d1447
#
_entry.id   29d0875763e91992139df712e30d1447
#
_cell.length_a   1.000
_cell.length_b   1.000
_cell.length_c   1.000
_cell.angle_alpha   90.00
_cell.angle_beta   90.00
_cell.angle_gamma   90.00
#
_symmetry.space_group_name_H-M   'P 1'
#
loop_
_entity.id
_entity.type
_entity.pdbx_description
1 polymer ?
#
loop_
_entity_poly.entity_id
_entity_poly.type
_entity_poly.pdbx_seq_one_letter_code
_entity_poly.pdbx_strand_id
1 'polypeptide(L)'
;KKNKDETCFGKHCRAADGLQPWCKECISKRDKELAIKRNKKRKEETLPDGMKRCAQPCCNKILPLSKFQSTTARRTTPTAWCDPCRAGKKKSQQNPTSTTGKCRAYWIKWKKMNPCEHEGGCEFPHDWRLIQADHVEPKAQRKKRTGESGHHLSDWVWWACNGSVEAMKEEAKKCQALCIFHHRIKTKEERRDETQKHRIEKQAIINEKKCERGGCLTCGRECVEGKEFLFDLDHRDQETLTIHVSQLTNKSWNYFNEQFPLEMAKCDLLCCGCHMIKTHYA
;
A
#
# COMPACT_ATOMS: atom_id res chain seq x y z
N LYS A 1 -35.26 4.91 23.47
CA LYS A 1 -33.77 4.99 23.61
C LYS A 1 -33.42 3.95 24.67
N LYS A 2 -32.74 2.85 24.26
CA LYS A 2 -32.21 1.87 25.25
C LYS A 2 -30.93 2.49 25.81
N ASN A 3 -30.83 2.54 27.16
CA ASN A 3 -29.57 2.87 27.82
C ASN A 3 -28.55 1.79 27.44
N LYS A 4 -27.51 2.16 26.68
CA LYS A 4 -26.39 1.28 26.30
C LYS A 4 -25.16 1.72 27.07
N ASP A 5 -24.33 0.75 27.43
CA ASP A 5 -23.03 0.95 28.04
C ASP A 5 -22.14 1.91 27.18
N GLU A 6 -21.33 2.72 27.83
CA GLU A 6 -20.40 3.67 27.15
C GLU A 6 -19.45 3.01 26.15
N THR A 7 -19.09 1.74 26.42
CA THR A 7 -18.27 0.93 25.51
C THR A 7 -18.90 0.71 24.13
N CYS A 8 -20.22 0.84 24.04
CA CYS A 8 -20.98 0.75 22.80
C CYS A 8 -20.85 1.99 21.92
N PHE A 9 -20.27 3.08 22.42
CA PHE A 9 -20.11 4.34 21.67
C PHE A 9 -18.69 4.51 21.16
N GLY A 10 -18.54 5.22 20.05
CA GLY A 10 -17.24 5.64 19.53
C GLY A 10 -16.77 6.92 20.22
N LYS A 11 -15.46 7.16 20.27
CA LYS A 11 -14.89 8.42 20.77
C LYS A 11 -15.20 9.58 19.84
N HIS A 12 -15.47 10.76 20.41
CA HIS A 12 -15.71 11.99 19.68
C HIS A 12 -15.03 13.18 20.36
N CYS A 13 -13.98 13.69 19.75
CA CYS A 13 -13.09 14.71 20.36
C CYS A 13 -13.74 16.07 20.65
N ARG A 14 -14.94 16.32 20.13
CA ARG A 14 -15.68 17.59 20.32
C ARG A 14 -16.94 17.44 21.19
N ALA A 15 -17.25 16.25 21.66
CA ALA A 15 -18.37 16.02 22.57
C ALA A 15 -17.91 16.23 24.01
N ALA A 16 -18.76 16.82 24.87
CA ALA A 16 -18.43 17.08 26.26
C ALA A 16 -18.15 15.79 27.05
N ASP A 17 -18.82 14.68 26.70
CA ASP A 17 -18.64 13.36 27.24
C ASP A 17 -17.58 12.52 26.50
N GLY A 18 -16.96 13.07 25.49
CA GLY A 18 -15.97 12.39 24.64
C GLY A 18 -16.54 11.26 23.77
N LEU A 19 -17.86 11.08 23.72
CA LEU A 19 -18.51 9.97 23.02
C LEU A 19 -19.32 10.45 21.81
N GLN A 20 -19.49 9.56 20.83
CA GLN A 20 -20.37 9.82 19.70
C GLN A 20 -21.85 9.78 20.14
N PRO A 21 -22.73 10.63 19.60
CA PRO A 21 -24.15 10.71 19.98
C PRO A 21 -24.94 9.45 19.61
N TRP A 22 -24.36 8.55 18.81
CA TRP A 22 -24.94 7.30 18.36
C TRP A 22 -24.01 6.14 18.67
N CYS A 23 -24.56 5.01 19.15
CA CYS A 23 -23.75 3.83 19.39
C CYS A 23 -23.22 3.24 18.05
N LYS A 24 -22.11 2.51 18.13
CA LYS A 24 -21.42 1.89 16.98
C LYS A 24 -22.36 1.06 16.10
N GLU A 25 -23.30 0.33 16.71
CA GLU A 25 -24.29 -0.47 15.99
C GLU A 25 -25.27 0.41 15.19
N CYS A 26 -25.78 1.49 15.81
CA CYS A 26 -26.68 2.43 15.13
C CYS A 26 -25.97 3.16 13.98
N ILE A 27 -24.70 3.53 14.15
CA ILE A 27 -23.90 4.13 13.09
C ILE A 27 -23.73 3.12 11.93
N SER A 28 -23.34 1.89 12.24
CA SER A 28 -23.16 0.84 11.21
C SER A 28 -24.46 0.55 10.45
N LYS A 29 -25.59 0.49 11.15
CA LYS A 29 -26.91 0.29 10.53
C LYS A 29 -27.27 1.46 9.61
N ARG A 30 -27.13 2.69 10.09
CA ARG A 30 -27.36 3.91 9.29
C ARG A 30 -26.47 3.96 8.06
N ASP A 31 -25.18 3.64 8.21
CA ASP A 31 -24.22 3.69 7.10
C ASP A 31 -24.53 2.62 6.04
N LYS A 32 -24.99 1.42 6.47
CA LYS A 32 -25.50 0.39 5.55
C LYS A 32 -26.74 0.87 4.80
N GLU A 33 -27.71 1.49 5.48
CA GLU A 33 -28.92 2.03 4.87
C GLU A 33 -28.58 3.16 3.86
N LEU A 34 -27.66 4.05 4.22
CA LEU A 34 -27.18 5.10 3.33
C LEU A 34 -26.43 4.53 2.12
N ALA A 35 -25.64 3.47 2.31
CA ALA A 35 -24.98 2.78 1.20
C ALA A 35 -25.98 2.13 0.24
N ILE A 36 -27.02 1.48 0.78
CA ILE A 36 -28.12 0.90 0.00
C ILE A 36 -28.84 1.99 -0.80
N LYS A 37 -29.21 3.11 -0.16
CA LYS A 37 -29.85 4.25 -0.83
C LYS A 37 -28.97 4.85 -1.93
N ARG A 38 -27.65 5.01 -1.68
CA ARG A 38 -26.70 5.48 -2.68
C ARG A 38 -26.58 4.51 -3.87
N ASN A 39 -26.53 3.21 -3.59
CA ASN A 39 -26.44 2.18 -4.62
C ASN A 39 -27.72 2.09 -5.44
N LYS A 40 -28.90 2.23 -4.80
CA LYS A 40 -30.19 2.29 -5.50
C LYS A 40 -30.24 3.50 -6.43
N LYS A 41 -29.90 4.70 -5.93
CA LYS A 41 -29.83 5.92 -6.74
C LYS A 41 -28.82 5.81 -7.89
N ARG A 42 -27.69 5.11 -7.70
CA ARG A 42 -26.71 4.85 -8.77
C ARG A 42 -27.22 3.89 -9.83
N LYS A 43 -28.06 2.90 -9.45
CA LYS A 43 -28.65 1.95 -10.40
C LYS A 43 -29.80 2.56 -11.19
N GLU A 44 -30.52 3.52 -10.60
CA GLU A 44 -31.65 4.22 -11.22
C GLU A 44 -31.20 5.35 -12.18
N GLU A 45 -29.92 5.79 -12.06
CA GLU A 45 -29.36 6.83 -12.93
C GLU A 45 -28.78 6.17 -14.19
N THR A 46 -29.58 6.04 -15.22
CA THR A 46 -29.14 5.65 -16.57
C THR A 46 -28.33 6.80 -17.16
N LEU A 47 -27.01 6.66 -17.16
CA LEU A 47 -26.14 7.59 -17.86
C LEU A 47 -26.15 7.25 -19.35
N PRO A 48 -26.02 8.25 -20.23
CA PRO A 48 -25.89 8.02 -21.68
C PRO A 48 -24.71 7.08 -21.96
N ASP A 49 -24.82 6.28 -23.02
CA ASP A 49 -23.77 5.37 -23.44
C ASP A 49 -22.43 6.10 -23.61
N GLY A 50 -21.36 5.49 -23.15
CA GLY A 50 -20.01 6.08 -23.20
C GLY A 50 -19.76 7.22 -22.21
N MET A 51 -20.68 7.51 -21.30
CA MET A 51 -20.53 8.56 -20.27
C MET A 51 -20.32 7.96 -18.89
N LYS A 52 -19.63 8.70 -18.02
CA LYS A 52 -19.40 8.31 -16.62
C LYS A 52 -19.41 9.53 -15.71
N ARG A 53 -19.94 9.36 -14.49
CA ARG A 53 -19.89 10.38 -13.44
C ARG A 53 -18.56 10.31 -12.69
N CYS A 54 -17.89 11.44 -12.52
CA CYS A 54 -16.71 11.56 -11.68
C CYS A 54 -17.09 11.35 -10.20
N ALA A 55 -16.44 10.40 -9.53
CA ALA A 55 -16.71 10.08 -8.13
C ALA A 55 -16.11 11.11 -7.15
N GLN A 56 -15.35 12.10 -7.64
CA GLN A 56 -14.83 13.18 -6.79
C GLN A 56 -15.98 14.10 -6.35
N PRO A 57 -16.24 14.26 -5.04
CA PRO A 57 -17.39 15.00 -4.53
C PRO A 57 -17.48 16.45 -5.03
N CYS A 58 -16.35 17.15 -5.13
CA CYS A 58 -16.28 18.53 -5.61
C CYS A 58 -16.46 18.66 -7.14
N CYS A 59 -16.30 17.58 -7.91
CA CYS A 59 -16.45 17.58 -9.34
C CYS A 59 -17.84 17.12 -9.77
N ASN A 60 -18.20 15.89 -9.43
CA ASN A 60 -19.49 15.22 -9.72
C ASN A 60 -19.99 15.35 -11.17
N LYS A 61 -19.13 15.71 -12.12
CA LYS A 61 -19.48 15.94 -13.54
C LYS A 61 -19.69 14.61 -14.27
N ILE A 62 -20.64 14.58 -15.19
CA ILE A 62 -20.81 13.50 -16.16
C ILE A 62 -19.94 13.83 -17.37
N LEU A 63 -19.03 12.96 -17.72
CA LEU A 63 -18.00 13.16 -18.76
C LEU A 63 -17.87 11.89 -19.61
N PRO A 64 -17.39 12.01 -20.85
CA PRO A 64 -17.09 10.85 -21.69
C PRO A 64 -16.06 9.92 -21.01
N LEU A 65 -16.18 8.61 -21.25
CA LEU A 65 -15.26 7.60 -20.70
C LEU A 65 -13.79 7.89 -21.04
N SER A 66 -13.52 8.53 -22.19
CA SER A 66 -12.19 9.00 -22.59
C SER A 66 -11.53 9.96 -21.58
N LYS A 67 -12.31 10.63 -20.73
CA LYS A 67 -11.82 11.51 -19.66
C LYS A 67 -11.54 10.76 -18.33
N PHE A 68 -11.64 9.45 -18.32
CA PHE A 68 -11.37 8.58 -17.17
C PHE A 68 -10.29 7.54 -17.48
N GLN A 69 -9.35 7.88 -18.33
CA GLN A 69 -8.31 6.96 -18.77
C GLN A 69 -7.50 6.45 -17.59
N SER A 70 -7.15 5.18 -17.64
CA SER A 70 -6.20 4.61 -16.70
C SER A 70 -4.78 5.09 -17.06
N THR A 71 -3.99 5.45 -16.06
CA THR A 71 -2.57 5.76 -16.24
C THR A 71 -1.70 4.49 -16.34
N THR A 72 -2.33 3.32 -16.19
CA THR A 72 -1.67 2.03 -16.31
C THR A 72 -2.41 1.21 -17.37
N ALA A 73 -1.69 0.68 -18.32
CA ALA A 73 -2.20 -0.18 -19.41
C ALA A 73 -3.00 -1.40 -18.90
N ARG A 74 -2.83 -1.77 -17.64
CA ARG A 74 -3.50 -2.90 -16.97
C ARG A 74 -4.97 -2.72 -16.64
N ARG A 75 -5.47 -1.49 -16.59
CA ARG A 75 -6.86 -1.25 -16.21
C ARG A 75 -7.67 -0.95 -17.47
N THR A 76 -8.35 -1.96 -17.96
CA THR A 76 -9.37 -1.82 -19.01
C THR A 76 -10.61 -1.06 -18.52
N THR A 77 -10.80 -0.97 -17.19
CA THR A 77 -11.92 -0.25 -16.60
C THR A 77 -11.57 1.22 -16.35
N PRO A 78 -12.44 2.15 -16.77
CA PRO A 78 -12.25 3.58 -16.53
C PRO A 78 -12.11 3.89 -15.03
N THR A 79 -11.19 4.79 -14.67
CA THR A 79 -10.95 5.20 -13.28
C THR A 79 -12.20 5.84 -12.66
N ALA A 80 -12.27 5.87 -11.32
CA ALA A 80 -13.38 6.49 -10.62
C ALA A 80 -13.40 8.02 -10.74
N TRP A 81 -12.22 8.66 -10.92
CA TRP A 81 -12.05 10.11 -11.03
C TRP A 81 -11.65 10.49 -12.44
N CYS A 82 -12.19 11.61 -12.93
CA CYS A 82 -11.80 12.15 -14.23
C CYS A 82 -10.36 12.67 -14.22
N ASP A 83 -9.76 12.76 -15.41
CA ASP A 83 -8.36 13.17 -15.58
C ASP A 83 -8.00 14.52 -14.94
N PRO A 84 -8.84 15.59 -15.07
CA PRO A 84 -8.58 16.83 -14.37
C PRO A 84 -8.53 16.69 -12.84
N CYS A 85 -9.41 15.88 -12.23
CA CYS A 85 -9.42 15.64 -10.79
C CYS A 85 -8.18 14.87 -10.33
N ARG A 86 -7.73 13.89 -11.13
CA ARG A 86 -6.48 13.15 -10.85
C ARG A 86 -5.25 14.05 -10.98
N ALA A 87 -5.21 14.86 -12.01
CA ALA A 87 -4.13 15.84 -12.20
C ALA A 87 -4.08 16.88 -11.06
N GLY A 88 -5.26 17.36 -10.63
CA GLY A 88 -5.37 18.25 -9.46
C GLY A 88 -4.84 17.60 -8.18
N LYS A 89 -5.13 16.30 -7.94
CA LYS A 89 -4.57 15.55 -6.82
C LYS A 89 -3.05 15.47 -6.90
N LYS A 90 -2.48 15.15 -8.06
CA LYS A 90 -1.01 15.13 -8.25
C LYS A 90 -0.38 16.49 -7.97
N LYS A 91 -0.97 17.58 -8.49
CA LYS A 91 -0.48 18.97 -8.22
C LYS A 91 -0.52 19.30 -6.74
N SER A 92 -1.60 18.96 -6.01
CA SER A 92 -1.69 19.17 -4.57
C SER A 92 -0.61 18.40 -3.80
N GLN A 93 -0.31 17.18 -4.22
CA GLN A 93 0.76 16.38 -3.61
C GLN A 93 2.16 16.95 -3.86
N GLN A 94 2.36 17.64 -4.97
CA GLN A 94 3.62 18.27 -5.33
C GLN A 94 3.76 19.68 -4.74
N ASN A 95 2.67 20.32 -4.32
CA ASN A 95 2.72 21.65 -3.71
C ASN A 95 3.30 21.57 -2.29
N PRO A 96 4.51 22.14 -2.04
CA PRO A 96 5.18 22.04 -0.75
C PRO A 96 4.44 22.78 0.39
N THR A 97 3.58 23.74 0.07
CA THR A 97 2.82 24.51 1.07
C THR A 97 1.53 23.79 1.51
N SER A 98 1.04 22.83 0.73
CA SER A 98 -0.12 22.03 1.10
C SER A 98 0.21 21.10 2.29
N THR A 99 -0.81 20.71 3.07
CA THR A 99 -0.62 19.73 4.17
C THR A 99 0.01 18.45 3.64
N THR A 100 -0.41 17.98 2.48
CA THR A 100 0.15 16.79 1.82
C THR A 100 1.62 17.00 1.45
N GLY A 101 1.98 18.16 0.92
CA GLY A 101 3.37 18.53 0.61
C GLY A 101 4.23 18.62 1.86
N LYS A 102 3.72 19.20 2.94
CA LYS A 102 4.41 19.27 4.24
C LYS A 102 4.66 17.87 4.83
N CYS A 103 3.66 16.99 4.82
CA CYS A 103 3.83 15.60 5.27
C CYS A 103 4.86 14.85 4.41
N ARG A 104 4.82 15.01 3.08
CA ARG A 104 5.82 14.43 2.18
C ARG A 104 7.22 14.97 2.43
N ALA A 105 7.36 16.28 2.62
CA ALA A 105 8.65 16.92 2.91
C ALA A 105 9.22 16.42 4.25
N TYR A 106 8.38 16.32 5.28
CA TYR A 106 8.76 15.71 6.56
C TYR A 106 9.24 14.27 6.38
N TRP A 107 8.50 13.42 5.64
CA TRP A 107 8.90 12.04 5.37
C TRP A 107 10.26 11.94 4.69
N ILE A 108 10.49 12.75 3.65
CA ILE A 108 11.79 12.79 2.95
C ILE A 108 12.91 13.24 3.89
N LYS A 109 12.67 14.30 4.69
CA LYS A 109 13.63 14.79 5.67
C LYS A 109 13.96 13.72 6.70
N TRP A 110 12.94 13.04 7.25
CA TRP A 110 13.11 11.97 8.22
C TRP A 110 13.99 10.85 7.67
N LYS A 111 13.73 10.39 6.46
CA LYS A 111 14.57 9.36 5.80
C LYS A 111 16.03 9.76 5.63
N LYS A 112 16.27 11.02 5.28
CA LYS A 112 17.64 11.55 5.10
C LYS A 112 18.41 11.67 6.42
N MET A 113 17.71 11.90 7.52
CA MET A 113 18.30 12.12 8.84
C MET A 113 18.47 10.83 9.65
N ASN A 114 17.81 9.76 9.28
CA ASN A 114 17.84 8.51 10.02
C ASN A 114 18.48 7.41 9.16
N PRO A 115 19.73 7.05 9.40
CA PRO A 115 20.37 5.91 8.76
C PRO A 115 19.72 4.60 9.23
N CYS A 116 20.08 3.49 8.62
CA CYS A 116 19.60 2.18 9.05
C CYS A 116 20.09 1.84 10.46
N GLU A 117 19.16 1.58 11.38
CA GLU A 117 19.41 1.31 12.81
C GLU A 117 19.47 -0.21 13.12
N HIS A 118 19.83 -1.03 12.14
CA HIS A 118 19.99 -2.47 12.38
C HIS A 118 21.12 -2.74 13.38
N GLU A 119 20.86 -3.54 14.42
CA GLU A 119 21.79 -3.77 15.56
C GLU A 119 23.17 -4.29 15.14
N GLY A 120 23.24 -5.14 14.11
CA GLY A 120 24.49 -5.66 13.54
C GLY A 120 25.24 -4.71 12.61
N GLY A 121 24.78 -3.44 12.50
CA GLY A 121 25.24 -2.53 11.45
C GLY A 121 24.56 -2.78 10.11
N CYS A 122 24.83 -1.95 9.14
CA CYS A 122 24.20 -2.04 7.81
C CYS A 122 25.26 -2.29 6.73
N GLU A 123 25.29 -3.52 6.23
CA GLU A 123 26.16 -3.91 5.12
C GLU A 123 25.61 -3.46 3.74
N PHE A 124 24.42 -2.91 3.71
CA PHE A 124 23.78 -2.47 2.46
C PHE A 124 24.08 -1.00 2.15
N PRO A 125 23.97 -0.57 0.86
CA PRO A 125 24.27 0.79 0.47
C PRO A 125 23.50 1.83 1.27
N HIS A 126 24.18 2.86 1.76
CA HIS A 126 23.60 3.99 2.48
C HIS A 126 22.90 4.93 1.51
N ASP A 127 21.68 4.58 1.09
CA ASP A 127 20.81 5.42 0.27
C ASP A 127 19.54 5.74 1.06
N TRP A 128 19.33 7.04 1.36
CA TRP A 128 18.15 7.49 2.09
C TRP A 128 16.83 7.07 1.41
N ARG A 129 16.84 6.86 0.08
CA ARG A 129 15.68 6.38 -0.68
C ARG A 129 15.25 4.98 -0.25
N LEU A 130 16.19 4.17 0.21
CA LEU A 130 15.97 2.80 0.67
C LEU A 130 15.52 2.72 2.13
N ILE A 131 15.59 3.82 2.90
CA ILE A 131 15.16 3.83 4.30
C ILE A 131 13.63 3.74 4.39
N GLN A 132 13.16 2.91 5.30
CA GLN A 132 11.77 2.71 5.66
C GLN A 132 11.58 2.91 7.17
N ALA A 133 10.43 3.45 7.57
CA ALA A 133 10.06 3.48 8.97
C ALA A 133 9.38 2.15 9.34
N ASP A 134 9.92 1.50 10.31
CA ASP A 134 9.39 0.28 10.87
C ASP A 134 9.05 0.47 12.34
N HIS A 135 7.84 0.11 12.76
CA HIS A 135 7.48 0.25 14.15
C HIS A 135 8.29 -0.71 15.03
N VAL A 136 8.85 -0.19 16.13
CA VAL A 136 9.58 -1.00 17.10
C VAL A 136 8.67 -2.08 17.69
N GLU A 137 7.43 -1.72 18.04
CA GLU A 137 6.43 -2.67 18.52
C GLU A 137 5.82 -3.46 17.36
N PRO A 138 5.88 -4.81 17.35
CA PRO A 138 5.29 -5.63 16.29
C PRO A 138 3.81 -5.34 16.07
N LYS A 139 3.37 -5.37 14.80
CA LYS A 139 1.99 -5.05 14.40
C LYS A 139 0.94 -5.84 15.19
N ALA A 140 1.18 -7.12 15.45
CA ALA A 140 0.25 -7.98 16.19
C ALA A 140 0.07 -7.53 17.66
N GLN A 141 1.16 -7.13 18.33
CA GLN A 141 1.12 -6.62 19.70
C GLN A 141 0.42 -5.26 19.76
N ARG A 142 0.80 -4.34 18.85
CA ARG A 142 0.16 -3.03 18.73
C ARG A 142 -1.33 -3.14 18.50
N LYS A 143 -1.77 -4.03 17.58
CA LYS A 143 -3.20 -4.26 17.34
C LYS A 143 -3.92 -4.82 18.56
N LYS A 144 -3.29 -5.70 19.34
CA LYS A 144 -3.87 -6.20 20.60
C LYS A 144 -4.05 -5.08 21.63
N ARG A 145 -3.06 -4.18 21.73
CA ARG A 145 -3.06 -3.09 22.74
C ARG A 145 -4.00 -1.94 22.38
N THR A 146 -4.03 -1.52 21.11
CA THR A 146 -4.74 -0.32 20.64
C THR A 146 -6.02 -0.60 19.85
N GLY A 147 -6.25 -1.83 19.43
CA GLY A 147 -7.31 -2.19 18.47
C GLY A 147 -7.03 -1.72 17.05
N GLU A 148 -5.94 -0.98 16.81
CA GLU A 148 -5.56 -0.39 15.52
C GLU A 148 -4.21 -0.91 15.04
N SER A 149 -4.07 -1.06 13.73
CA SER A 149 -2.79 -1.49 13.14
C SER A 149 -1.77 -0.34 12.97
N GLY A 150 -2.17 0.90 13.27
CA GLY A 150 -1.40 2.11 12.97
C GLY A 150 -1.28 2.39 11.46
N HIS A 151 -0.78 3.55 11.13
CA HIS A 151 -0.52 3.94 9.75
C HIS A 151 0.98 4.09 9.51
N HIS A 152 1.46 3.63 8.34
CA HIS A 152 2.85 3.79 7.96
C HIS A 152 3.18 5.25 7.70
N LEU A 153 4.38 5.70 8.08
CA LEU A 153 4.85 7.06 7.80
C LEU A 153 4.91 7.36 6.29
N SER A 154 5.13 6.33 5.47
CA SER A 154 5.10 6.44 4.01
C SER A 154 3.71 6.78 3.45
N ASP A 155 2.65 6.60 4.23
CA ASP A 155 1.29 7.01 3.82
C ASP A 155 1.00 8.49 4.18
N TRP A 156 1.90 9.36 3.68
CA TRP A 156 1.82 10.81 3.92
C TRP A 156 0.53 11.45 3.39
N VAL A 157 -0.16 10.82 2.43
CA VAL A 157 -1.50 11.26 1.97
C VAL A 157 -2.55 11.02 3.05
N TRP A 158 -2.51 9.86 3.71
CA TRP A 158 -3.40 9.57 4.84
C TRP A 158 -3.17 10.55 5.99
N TRP A 159 -1.91 10.81 6.35
CA TRP A 159 -1.56 11.77 7.40
C TRP A 159 -2.06 13.17 7.09
N ALA A 160 -2.00 13.60 5.82
CA ALA A 160 -2.51 14.89 5.41
C ALA A 160 -4.05 15.01 5.51
N CYS A 161 -4.78 13.90 5.33
CA CYS A 161 -6.24 13.90 5.35
C CYS A 161 -6.84 13.62 6.74
N ASN A 162 -6.17 12.83 7.57
CA ASN A 162 -6.70 12.30 8.82
C ASN A 162 -5.88 12.68 10.05
N GLY A 163 -4.79 13.38 9.88
CA GLY A 163 -3.89 13.82 10.93
C GLY A 163 -3.25 15.17 10.61
N SER A 164 -2.00 15.32 11.02
CA SER A 164 -1.18 16.50 10.75
C SER A 164 0.29 16.07 10.64
N VAL A 165 1.15 17.01 10.27
CA VAL A 165 2.60 16.80 10.32
C VAL A 165 3.05 16.49 11.76
N GLU A 166 2.43 17.11 12.75
CA GLU A 166 2.70 16.91 14.17
C GLU A 166 2.33 15.49 14.61
N ALA A 167 1.14 15.01 14.22
CA ALA A 167 0.74 13.61 14.47
C ALA A 167 1.68 12.62 13.78
N MET A 168 2.15 12.93 12.57
CA MET A 168 3.13 12.12 11.85
C MET A 168 4.49 12.10 12.58
N LYS A 169 4.91 13.22 13.19
CA LYS A 169 6.13 13.28 14.01
C LYS A 169 6.01 12.42 15.27
N GLU A 170 4.87 12.43 15.94
CA GLU A 170 4.65 11.59 17.11
C GLU A 170 4.64 10.10 16.75
N GLU A 171 4.10 9.73 15.60
CA GLU A 171 4.17 8.35 15.12
C GLU A 171 5.60 7.95 14.75
N ALA A 172 6.38 8.87 14.18
CA ALA A 172 7.79 8.63 13.83
C ALA A 172 8.65 8.25 15.04
N LYS A 173 8.34 8.78 16.24
CA LYS A 173 9.05 8.42 17.49
C LYS A 173 8.86 6.96 17.89
N LYS A 174 7.86 6.27 17.36
CA LYS A 174 7.57 4.85 17.62
C LYS A 174 8.21 3.94 16.58
N CYS A 175 8.90 4.52 15.61
CA CYS A 175 9.51 3.79 14.51
C CYS A 175 11.02 3.84 14.61
N GLN A 176 11.66 2.77 14.18
CA GLN A 176 13.08 2.71 13.85
C GLN A 176 13.28 2.89 12.35
N ALA A 177 14.43 3.37 11.94
CA ALA A 177 14.82 3.47 10.55
C ALA A 177 15.50 2.18 10.11
N LEU A 178 14.93 1.47 9.14
CA LEU A 178 15.58 0.29 8.55
C LEU A 178 15.72 0.50 7.03
N CYS A 179 16.84 0.06 6.46
CA CYS A 179 16.91 -0.05 5.01
C CYS A 179 15.92 -1.15 4.53
N ILE A 180 15.50 -1.10 3.27
CA ILE A 180 14.51 -2.05 2.74
C ILE A 180 14.95 -3.51 2.89
N PHE A 181 16.25 -3.79 2.88
CA PHE A 181 16.79 -5.13 3.07
C PHE A 181 16.55 -5.62 4.51
N HIS A 182 17.00 -4.85 5.52
CA HIS A 182 16.79 -5.19 6.93
C HIS A 182 15.31 -5.20 7.33
N HIS A 183 14.50 -4.29 6.77
CA HIS A 183 13.05 -4.33 6.97
C HIS A 183 12.42 -5.63 6.42
N ARG A 184 12.90 -6.16 5.28
CA ARG A 184 12.43 -7.44 4.76
C ARG A 184 12.92 -8.63 5.58
N ILE A 185 14.17 -8.60 6.07
CA ILE A 185 14.72 -9.64 6.96
C ILE A 185 13.84 -9.71 8.22
N LYS A 186 13.67 -8.60 8.92
CA LYS A 186 12.83 -8.52 10.12
C LYS A 186 11.39 -8.99 9.85
N THR A 187 10.79 -8.55 8.74
CA THR A 187 9.43 -8.97 8.36
C THR A 187 9.34 -10.49 8.13
N LYS A 188 10.38 -11.12 7.56
CA LYS A 188 10.42 -12.57 7.36
C LYS A 188 10.52 -13.30 8.69
N GLU A 189 11.34 -12.81 9.61
CA GLU A 189 11.53 -13.39 10.96
C GLU A 189 10.24 -13.27 11.81
N GLU A 190 9.52 -12.15 11.70
CA GLU A 190 8.27 -11.91 12.42
C GLU A 190 7.08 -12.71 11.85
N ARG A 191 7.15 -13.14 10.59
CA ARG A 191 6.10 -13.94 9.96
C ARG A 191 6.25 -15.40 10.32
N ARG A 192 5.40 -15.87 11.22
CA ARG A 192 5.15 -17.30 11.40
C ARG A 192 4.21 -17.76 10.29
N ASP A 193 4.78 -18.35 9.25
CA ASP A 193 4.01 -18.91 8.12
C ASP A 193 3.37 -20.25 8.53
N GLU A 194 2.21 -20.19 9.18
CA GLU A 194 1.50 -21.42 9.61
C GLU A 194 0.32 -21.82 8.70
N THR A 195 0.01 -21.09 7.62
CA THR A 195 -1.37 -21.22 7.14
C THR A 195 -1.64 -21.72 5.73
N GLN A 196 -0.66 -21.95 4.85
CA GLN A 196 -1.00 -22.49 3.51
C GLN A 196 0.12 -23.32 2.87
N LYS A 197 0.10 -24.64 3.07
CA LYS A 197 1.05 -25.57 2.46
C LYS A 197 1.28 -25.31 0.96
N HIS A 198 0.21 -25.23 0.16
CA HIS A 198 0.32 -24.99 -1.29
C HIS A 198 0.94 -23.64 -1.67
N ARG A 199 0.80 -22.62 -0.81
CA ARG A 199 1.43 -21.32 -1.03
C ARG A 199 2.93 -21.40 -0.78
N ILE A 200 3.34 -22.15 0.25
CA ILE A 200 4.75 -22.38 0.59
C ILE A 200 5.43 -23.15 -0.54
N GLU A 201 4.80 -24.23 -1.04
CA GLU A 201 5.32 -25.03 -2.15
C GLU A 201 5.53 -24.20 -3.42
N LYS A 202 4.54 -23.38 -3.82
CA LYS A 202 4.67 -22.48 -4.98
C LYS A 202 5.73 -21.41 -4.75
N GLN A 203 5.83 -20.88 -3.53
CA GLN A 203 6.88 -19.91 -3.20
C GLN A 203 8.27 -20.52 -3.28
N ALA A 204 8.44 -21.80 -2.91
CA ALA A 204 9.70 -22.51 -3.06
C ALA A 204 10.11 -22.62 -4.53
N ILE A 205 9.18 -22.98 -5.42
CA ILE A 205 9.43 -23.00 -6.87
C ILE A 205 9.85 -21.61 -7.40
N ILE A 206 9.15 -20.56 -6.98
CA ILE A 206 9.50 -19.19 -7.37
C ILE A 206 10.91 -18.84 -6.87
N ASN A 207 11.26 -19.21 -5.66
CA ASN A 207 12.56 -18.94 -5.05
C ASN A 207 13.70 -19.67 -5.78
N GLU A 208 13.51 -20.95 -6.07
CA GLU A 208 14.45 -21.73 -6.90
C GLU A 208 14.73 -21.02 -8.23
N LYS A 209 13.68 -20.63 -8.94
CA LYS A 209 13.81 -19.92 -10.22
C LYS A 209 14.44 -18.52 -10.09
N LYS A 210 14.37 -17.86 -8.93
CA LYS A 210 15.13 -16.64 -8.66
C LYS A 210 16.64 -16.95 -8.54
N CYS A 211 17.01 -17.98 -7.80
CA CYS A 211 18.41 -18.40 -7.65
C CYS A 211 19.03 -18.84 -8.98
N GLU A 212 18.29 -19.58 -9.82
CA GLU A 212 18.74 -19.96 -11.17
C GLU A 212 19.10 -18.75 -12.06
N ARG A 213 18.52 -17.59 -11.81
CA ARG A 213 18.85 -16.35 -12.53
C ARG A 213 20.14 -15.67 -12.06
N GLY A 214 20.74 -16.18 -10.99
CA GLY A 214 22.03 -15.75 -10.46
C GLY A 214 21.98 -14.49 -9.62
N GLY A 215 21.35 -13.38 -10.08
CA GLY A 215 21.38 -12.15 -9.30
C GLY A 215 20.61 -10.98 -9.87
N CYS A 216 20.76 -9.84 -9.22
CA CYS A 216 20.14 -8.58 -9.60
C CYS A 216 20.74 -8.04 -10.91
N LEU A 217 19.90 -7.86 -11.94
CA LEU A 217 20.33 -7.33 -13.24
C LEU A 217 20.98 -5.94 -13.15
N THR A 218 20.60 -5.11 -12.16
CA THR A 218 21.09 -3.74 -12.04
C THR A 218 22.39 -3.61 -11.25
N CYS A 219 22.53 -4.29 -10.09
CA CYS A 219 23.69 -4.11 -9.21
C CYS A 219 24.55 -5.37 -9.06
N GLY A 220 24.21 -6.47 -9.75
CA GLY A 220 24.98 -7.71 -9.71
C GLY A 220 24.90 -8.51 -8.39
N ARG A 221 24.11 -8.04 -7.39
CA ARG A 221 23.96 -8.76 -6.11
C ARG A 221 23.44 -10.17 -6.36
N GLU A 222 24.16 -11.17 -5.88
CA GLU A 222 23.81 -12.56 -6.04
C GLU A 222 22.55 -12.96 -5.27
N CYS A 223 21.70 -13.77 -5.90
CA CYS A 223 20.53 -14.39 -5.30
C CYS A 223 20.93 -15.78 -4.79
N VAL A 224 21.18 -15.86 -3.50
CA VAL A 224 21.57 -17.11 -2.85
C VAL A 224 20.40 -17.73 -2.06
N GLU A 225 20.44 -19.04 -1.88
CA GLU A 225 19.46 -19.78 -1.10
C GLU A 225 19.28 -19.18 0.30
N GLY A 226 18.05 -19.09 0.75
CA GLY A 226 17.65 -18.49 2.02
C GLY A 226 17.51 -16.97 1.98
N LYS A 227 18.00 -16.27 0.93
CA LYS A 227 17.89 -14.81 0.76
C LYS A 227 17.07 -14.37 -0.46
N GLU A 228 16.33 -15.28 -1.12
CA GLU A 228 15.54 -15.03 -2.32
C GLU A 228 14.43 -13.99 -2.11
N PHE A 229 13.97 -13.85 -0.85
CA PHE A 229 12.97 -12.87 -0.44
C PHE A 229 13.47 -11.42 -0.54
N LEU A 230 14.79 -11.21 -0.67
CA LEU A 230 15.38 -9.89 -0.94
C LEU A 230 15.30 -9.49 -2.42
N PHE A 231 14.79 -10.37 -3.28
CA PHE A 231 14.69 -10.14 -4.72
C PHE A 231 13.24 -10.14 -5.19
N ASP A 232 12.98 -9.31 -6.18
CA ASP A 232 11.70 -9.18 -6.84
C ASP A 232 11.82 -9.55 -8.32
N LEU A 233 10.76 -10.17 -8.85
CA LEU A 233 10.57 -10.38 -10.28
C LEU A 233 9.81 -9.18 -10.82
N ASP A 234 10.51 -8.33 -11.55
CA ASP A 234 10.00 -7.09 -12.10
C ASP A 234 9.75 -7.21 -13.59
N HIS A 235 8.53 -6.95 -14.04
CA HIS A 235 8.17 -7.02 -15.44
C HIS A 235 8.88 -5.92 -16.24
N ARG A 236 9.57 -6.30 -17.31
CA ARG A 236 10.24 -5.37 -18.22
C ARG A 236 9.25 -4.39 -18.83
N ASP A 237 8.11 -4.91 -19.24
CA ASP A 237 7.04 -4.16 -19.85
C ASP A 237 5.73 -4.37 -19.07
N GLN A 238 5.18 -3.27 -18.57
CA GLN A 238 3.94 -3.25 -17.82
C GLN A 238 2.70 -3.55 -18.69
N GLU A 239 2.80 -3.37 -20.02
CA GLU A 239 1.70 -3.64 -20.94
C GLU A 239 1.52 -5.14 -21.19
N THR A 240 2.58 -5.91 -21.09
CA THR A 240 2.55 -7.37 -21.27
C THR A 240 2.18 -8.15 -20.03
N LEU A 241 2.06 -7.48 -18.88
CA LEU A 241 1.73 -8.13 -17.62
C LEU A 241 0.30 -8.69 -17.63
N THR A 242 0.16 -9.99 -17.39
CA THR A 242 -1.14 -10.63 -17.14
C THR A 242 -1.43 -10.69 -15.64
N ILE A 243 -0.47 -11.18 -14.86
CA ILE A 243 -0.57 -11.29 -13.41
C ILE A 243 0.79 -11.12 -12.75
N HIS A 244 0.86 -10.47 -11.60
CA HIS A 244 2.10 -10.44 -10.82
C HIS A 244 2.50 -11.84 -10.35
N VAL A 245 3.77 -12.22 -10.50
CA VAL A 245 4.28 -13.53 -10.07
C VAL A 245 3.97 -13.78 -8.60
N SER A 246 4.07 -12.77 -7.72
CA SER A 246 3.72 -12.89 -6.30
C SER A 246 2.25 -13.24 -6.03
N GLN A 247 1.34 -12.93 -6.95
CA GLN A 247 -0.08 -13.26 -6.83
C GLN A 247 -0.40 -14.68 -7.30
N LEU A 248 0.48 -15.32 -8.07
CA LEU A 248 0.30 -16.67 -8.55
C LEU A 248 0.27 -17.69 -7.41
N THR A 249 0.96 -17.43 -6.31
CA THR A 249 0.94 -18.30 -5.13
C THR A 249 -0.46 -18.48 -4.52
N ASN A 250 -1.37 -17.55 -4.77
CA ASN A 250 -2.76 -17.59 -4.29
C ASN A 250 -3.73 -18.22 -5.30
N LYS A 251 -3.26 -18.68 -6.47
CA LYS A 251 -4.09 -19.30 -7.52
C LYS A 251 -4.08 -20.82 -7.42
N SER A 252 -4.94 -21.51 -8.20
CA SER A 252 -4.91 -22.97 -8.30
C SER A 252 -3.56 -23.45 -8.87
N TRP A 253 -3.22 -24.72 -8.66
CA TRP A 253 -1.99 -25.32 -9.22
C TRP A 253 -2.01 -25.31 -10.75
N ASN A 254 -3.13 -25.64 -11.39
CA ASN A 254 -3.24 -25.63 -12.85
C ASN A 254 -2.93 -24.24 -13.41
N TYR A 255 -3.55 -23.21 -12.83
CA TYR A 255 -3.31 -21.82 -13.25
C TYR A 255 -1.86 -21.38 -12.96
N PHE A 256 -1.29 -21.77 -11.82
CA PHE A 256 0.10 -21.48 -11.50
C PHE A 256 1.05 -22.10 -12.52
N ASN A 257 0.92 -23.41 -12.82
CA ASN A 257 1.78 -24.13 -13.75
C ASN A 257 1.70 -23.58 -15.17
N GLU A 258 0.52 -23.14 -15.60
CA GLU A 258 0.31 -22.52 -16.91
C GLU A 258 0.92 -21.11 -16.99
N GLN A 259 0.64 -20.25 -16.01
CA GLN A 259 0.99 -18.83 -16.09
C GLN A 259 2.40 -18.52 -15.58
N PHE A 260 2.93 -19.30 -14.65
CA PHE A 260 4.22 -19.00 -14.02
C PHE A 260 5.38 -18.94 -15.03
N PRO A 261 5.61 -19.91 -15.92
CA PRO A 261 6.69 -19.81 -16.89
C PRO A 261 6.50 -18.64 -17.87
N LEU A 262 5.27 -18.33 -18.25
CA LEU A 262 4.95 -17.22 -19.14
C LEU A 262 5.27 -15.86 -18.50
N GLU A 263 4.88 -15.68 -17.24
CA GLU A 263 5.16 -14.42 -16.52
C GLU A 263 6.64 -14.31 -16.11
N MET A 264 7.28 -15.43 -15.76
CA MET A 264 8.72 -15.47 -15.48
C MET A 264 9.55 -15.01 -16.67
N ALA A 265 9.19 -15.41 -17.89
CA ALA A 265 9.90 -15.01 -19.11
C ALA A 265 9.86 -13.49 -19.36
N LYS A 266 8.86 -12.78 -18.84
CA LYS A 266 8.67 -11.33 -18.99
C LYS A 266 9.37 -10.50 -17.91
N CYS A 267 9.93 -11.14 -16.87
CA CYS A 267 10.49 -10.45 -15.72
C CYS A 267 12.01 -10.42 -15.73
N ASP A 268 12.56 -9.37 -15.16
CA ASP A 268 13.95 -9.30 -14.70
C ASP A 268 14.03 -9.57 -13.22
N LEU A 269 15.14 -10.14 -12.76
CA LEU A 269 15.42 -10.28 -11.34
C LEU A 269 16.11 -9.02 -10.83
N LEU A 270 15.46 -8.33 -9.89
CA LEU A 270 16.02 -7.16 -9.23
C LEU A 270 16.08 -7.38 -7.73
N CYS A 271 17.14 -6.93 -7.06
CA CYS A 271 17.09 -6.84 -5.61
C CYS A 271 16.06 -5.79 -5.19
N CYS A 272 15.52 -5.91 -3.98
CA CYS A 272 14.48 -5.03 -3.49
C CYS A 272 14.89 -3.55 -3.48
N GLY A 273 16.18 -3.25 -3.31
CA GLY A 273 16.70 -1.89 -3.39
C GLY A 273 16.63 -1.33 -4.81
N CYS A 274 17.15 -2.04 -5.81
CA CYS A 274 17.10 -1.62 -7.20
C CYS A 274 15.66 -1.52 -7.72
N HIS A 275 14.80 -2.47 -7.35
CA HIS A 275 13.39 -2.43 -7.70
C HIS A 275 12.67 -1.22 -7.10
N MET A 276 12.96 -0.88 -5.81
CA MET A 276 12.41 0.31 -5.18
C MET A 276 12.85 1.60 -5.87
N ILE A 277 14.13 1.72 -6.21
CA ILE A 277 14.67 2.89 -6.91
C ILE A 277 13.99 3.02 -8.28
N LYS A 278 13.96 1.95 -9.06
CA LYS A 278 13.29 1.93 -10.37
C LYS A 278 11.82 2.34 -10.30
N THR A 279 11.09 1.88 -9.28
CA THR A 279 9.64 2.11 -9.19
C THR A 279 9.27 3.50 -8.69
N HIS A 280 10.06 4.08 -7.79
CA HIS A 280 9.66 5.29 -7.06
C HIS A 280 10.53 6.49 -7.30
N TYR A 281 11.73 6.33 -7.88
CA TYR A 281 12.73 7.39 -8.00
C TYR A 281 13.35 7.52 -9.42
N ALA A 282 13.00 6.62 -10.34
CA ALA A 282 13.39 6.73 -11.75
C ALA A 282 12.47 7.68 -12.53
#